data_3bc404e9313affd3885150e0f2bb0a92
#
_entry.id   3bc404e9313affd3885150e0f2bb0a92
#
_cell.length_a   1.000
_cell.length_b   1.000
_cell.length_c   1.000
_cell.angle_alpha   90.00
_cell.angle_beta   90.00
_cell.angle_gamma   90.00
#
_symmetry.space_group_name_H-M   'P 1'
#
loop_
_entity.id
_entity.type
_entity.pdbx_description
1 polymer ?
#
loop_
_entity_poly.entity_id
_entity_poly.type
_entity_poly.pdbx_seq_one_letter_code
_entity_poly.pdbx_strand_id
1 'polypeptide(L)'
;MSTQFNSNLIWTLLFILSCSKNTNLYPDPNTIIKGQQEWQKKFYFERISEFKNEPIGKNKIVFLGNSIMQGGGNWNNRYKSDNIVNRGISGDYTAGILKRLDEIIFYKPNSVFLMIGINEFFADNSEKPEVNPENVAKNILKIADIITKHSPKTKVFIHTILPINNDQYIKIKEVNYNFLQDNYRPSINSQVKETNSILELNGRYEVIDLHS
;
A
#
# COMPACT_ATOMS: atom_id res chain seq x y z
N MET A 1 53.50 -1.70 61.58
CA MET A 1 53.22 -2.74 60.53
C MET A 1 51.92 -2.35 59.89
N SER A 2 51.96 -1.70 58.78
CA SER A 2 50.78 -1.18 58.05
C SER A 2 50.61 -2.06 56.82
N THR A 3 49.49 -2.75 56.72
CA THR A 3 49.08 -3.55 55.54
C THR A 3 48.20 -2.64 54.66
N GLN A 4 48.76 -2.28 53.53
CA GLN A 4 48.01 -1.62 52.44
C GLN A 4 47.17 -2.67 51.71
N PHE A 5 45.83 -2.41 51.64
CA PHE A 5 44.93 -3.13 50.75
C PHE A 5 44.88 -2.42 49.40
N ASN A 6 45.42 -3.09 48.37
CA ASN A 6 45.25 -2.70 47.00
C ASN A 6 43.91 -3.24 46.48
N SER A 7 42.94 -2.37 46.27
CA SER A 7 41.71 -2.73 45.55
C SER A 7 41.87 -2.46 44.07
N ASN A 8 42.21 -3.45 43.31
CA ASN A 8 42.12 -3.38 41.84
C ASN A 8 40.65 -3.43 41.41
N LEU A 9 40.13 -2.25 41.08
CA LEU A 9 38.77 -2.14 40.49
C LEU A 9 38.87 -2.50 39.01
N ILE A 10 38.48 -3.72 38.67
CA ILE A 10 38.38 -4.18 37.27
C ILE A 10 37.09 -3.61 36.70
N TRP A 11 37.18 -2.59 35.86
CA TRP A 11 36.08 -2.08 35.05
C TRP A 11 35.85 -3.03 33.88
N THR A 12 34.88 -3.93 33.99
CA THR A 12 34.43 -4.74 32.86
C THR A 12 33.57 -3.85 31.95
N LEU A 13 34.16 -3.36 30.86
CA LEU A 13 33.39 -2.71 29.79
C LEU A 13 32.52 -3.75 29.10
N LEU A 14 31.23 -3.78 29.42
CA LEU A 14 30.22 -4.49 28.65
C LEU A 14 30.03 -3.74 27.33
N PHE A 15 30.71 -4.19 26.27
CA PHE A 15 30.36 -3.86 24.90
C PHE A 15 28.99 -4.48 24.59
N ILE A 16 27.91 -3.71 24.70
CA ILE A 16 26.63 -4.06 24.15
C ILE A 16 26.78 -3.92 22.63
N LEU A 17 27.11 -5.05 21.96
CA LEU A 17 26.97 -5.16 20.51
C LEU A 17 25.46 -5.03 20.20
N SER A 18 25.01 -3.79 19.97
CA SER A 18 23.74 -3.54 19.33
C SER A 18 23.85 -4.08 17.91
N CYS A 19 23.46 -5.31 17.73
CA CYS A 19 23.22 -5.88 16.41
C CYS A 19 22.02 -5.14 15.83
N SER A 20 22.25 -4.00 15.16
CA SER A 20 21.22 -3.37 14.34
C SER A 20 20.91 -4.35 13.22
N LYS A 21 19.85 -5.14 13.38
CA LYS A 21 19.24 -5.85 12.26
C LYS A 21 18.97 -4.80 11.20
N ASN A 22 19.73 -4.85 10.13
CA ASN A 22 19.50 -4.02 8.95
C ASN A 22 18.16 -4.48 8.36
N THR A 23 17.07 -3.97 8.92
CA THR A 23 15.71 -4.34 8.51
C THR A 23 15.47 -3.65 7.19
N ASN A 24 15.58 -4.40 6.09
CA ASN A 24 15.21 -3.87 4.79
C ASN A 24 13.70 -3.66 4.77
N LEU A 25 13.26 -2.40 4.93
CA LEU A 25 11.84 -2.02 4.98
C LEU A 25 11.18 -1.97 3.60
N TYR A 26 11.95 -2.19 2.56
CA TYR A 26 11.50 -2.00 1.19
C TYR A 26 11.75 -3.26 0.35
N PRO A 27 10.91 -3.52 -0.67
CA PRO A 27 11.08 -4.66 -1.54
C PRO A 27 12.46 -4.69 -2.21
N ASP A 28 13.02 -5.88 -2.34
CA ASP A 28 14.21 -6.11 -3.16
C ASP A 28 13.90 -5.78 -4.63
N PRO A 29 14.85 -5.18 -5.40
CA PRO A 29 14.66 -4.86 -6.82
C PRO A 29 14.30 -6.06 -7.71
N ASN A 30 14.61 -7.28 -7.26
CA ASN A 30 14.25 -8.52 -7.95
C ASN A 30 12.87 -9.07 -7.54
N THR A 31 12.14 -8.36 -6.65
CA THR A 31 10.80 -8.78 -6.24
C THR A 31 9.88 -8.86 -7.44
N ILE A 32 9.26 -10.03 -7.63
CA ILE A 32 8.28 -10.25 -8.69
C ILE A 32 6.88 -9.96 -8.14
N ILE A 33 6.16 -9.09 -8.83
CA ILE A 33 4.74 -8.82 -8.60
C ILE A 33 3.98 -9.37 -9.80
N LYS A 34 3.18 -10.41 -9.56
CA LYS A 34 2.45 -11.11 -10.63
C LYS A 34 1.53 -10.14 -11.37
N GLY A 35 1.57 -10.18 -12.69
CA GLY A 35 0.72 -9.37 -13.56
C GLY A 35 1.28 -7.98 -13.89
N GLN A 36 2.39 -7.54 -13.27
CA GLN A 36 3.02 -6.28 -13.64
C GLN A 36 3.59 -6.32 -15.06
N GLN A 37 3.34 -5.25 -15.81
CA GLN A 37 4.03 -4.95 -17.06
C GLN A 37 5.39 -4.29 -16.78
N GLU A 38 6.30 -4.29 -17.75
CA GLU A 38 7.66 -3.75 -17.56
C GLU A 38 7.67 -2.28 -17.10
N TRP A 39 6.80 -1.43 -17.68
CA TRP A 39 6.71 -0.04 -17.26
C TRP A 39 6.21 0.11 -15.81
N GLN A 40 5.28 -0.73 -15.37
CA GLN A 40 4.78 -0.74 -13.99
C GLN A 40 5.86 -1.17 -13.02
N LYS A 41 6.64 -2.19 -13.39
CA LYS A 41 7.79 -2.65 -12.59
C LYS A 41 8.82 -1.55 -12.42
N LYS A 42 9.25 -0.93 -13.52
CA LYS A 42 10.19 0.19 -13.50
C LYS A 42 9.69 1.31 -12.59
N PHE A 43 8.48 1.78 -12.81
CA PHE A 43 7.88 2.87 -12.06
C PHE A 43 7.69 2.53 -10.57
N TYR A 44 7.32 1.29 -10.26
CA TYR A 44 7.20 0.81 -8.88
C TYR A 44 8.53 0.96 -8.12
N PHE A 45 9.64 0.52 -8.69
CA PHE A 45 10.94 0.61 -8.01
C PHE A 45 11.52 2.02 -7.99
N GLU A 46 11.23 2.87 -8.95
CA GLU A 46 11.52 4.31 -8.90
C GLU A 46 10.82 4.94 -7.67
N ARG A 47 9.53 4.67 -7.49
CA ARG A 47 8.77 5.16 -6.34
C ARG A 47 9.25 4.57 -5.01
N ILE A 48 9.63 3.31 -4.97
CA ILE A 48 10.25 2.70 -3.79
C ILE A 48 11.58 3.40 -3.42
N SER A 49 12.36 3.79 -4.42
CA SER A 49 13.59 4.57 -4.20
C SER A 49 13.30 5.96 -3.58
N GLU A 50 12.26 6.64 -4.05
CA GLU A 50 11.80 7.89 -3.43
C GLU A 50 11.37 7.68 -1.98
N PHE A 51 10.62 6.62 -1.68
CA PHE A 51 10.18 6.30 -0.33
C PHE A 51 11.37 6.02 0.63
N LYS A 52 12.46 5.42 0.12
CA LYS A 52 13.69 5.24 0.91
C LYS A 52 14.31 6.57 1.31
N ASN A 53 14.26 7.58 0.42
CA ASN A 53 14.81 8.90 0.67
C ASN A 53 13.91 9.75 1.58
N GLU A 54 12.60 9.45 1.58
CA GLU A 54 11.58 10.16 2.35
C GLU A 54 10.76 9.17 3.20
N PRO A 55 11.35 8.57 4.25
CA PRO A 55 10.67 7.56 5.06
C PRO A 55 9.46 8.15 5.79
N ILE A 56 8.47 7.28 6.12
CA ILE A 56 7.21 7.70 6.76
C ILE A 56 7.44 8.52 8.03
N GLY A 57 8.34 8.09 8.89
CA GLY A 57 8.54 8.75 10.18
C GLY A 57 7.43 8.43 11.22
N LYS A 58 7.49 9.12 12.37
CA LYS A 58 6.57 8.89 13.49
C LYS A 58 5.30 9.73 13.38
N ASN A 59 4.21 9.25 13.99
CA ASN A 59 2.93 9.98 14.15
C ASN A 59 2.32 10.45 12.82
N LYS A 60 2.48 9.69 11.76
CA LYS A 60 1.99 10.05 10.43
C LYS A 60 0.63 9.39 10.11
N ILE A 61 -0.03 9.99 9.15
CA ILE A 61 -1.19 9.47 8.43
C ILE A 61 -0.67 9.03 7.05
N VAL A 62 -0.92 7.80 6.65
CA VAL A 62 -0.42 7.27 5.38
C VAL A 62 -1.57 7.13 4.40
N PHE A 63 -1.42 7.73 3.23
CA PHE A 63 -2.28 7.50 2.08
C PHE A 63 -1.63 6.44 1.19
N LEU A 64 -2.15 5.22 1.28
CA LEU A 64 -1.60 4.01 0.65
C LEU A 64 -2.47 3.60 -0.53
N GLY A 65 -1.87 3.40 -1.71
CA GLY A 65 -2.66 3.00 -2.87
C GLY A 65 -1.94 3.09 -4.20
N ASN A 66 -2.73 3.31 -5.25
CA ASN A 66 -2.28 3.39 -6.63
C ASN A 66 -2.10 4.85 -7.12
N SER A 67 -2.34 5.05 -8.43
CA SER A 67 -2.24 6.37 -9.09
C SER A 67 -3.16 7.44 -8.49
N ILE A 68 -4.31 7.06 -7.96
CA ILE A 68 -5.26 8.02 -7.37
C ILE A 68 -4.65 8.62 -6.10
N MET A 69 -4.07 7.78 -5.23
CA MET A 69 -3.35 8.26 -4.05
C MET A 69 -2.10 9.05 -4.43
N GLN A 70 -1.31 8.56 -5.37
CA GLN A 70 -0.13 9.28 -5.86
C GLN A 70 -0.50 10.62 -6.47
N GLY A 71 -1.54 10.65 -7.31
CA GLY A 71 -1.99 11.85 -8.05
C GLY A 71 -2.49 12.98 -7.15
N GLY A 72 -2.82 12.70 -5.89
CA GLY A 72 -3.07 13.75 -4.90
C GLY A 72 -1.85 14.63 -4.60
N GLY A 73 -0.65 14.18 -4.99
CA GLY A 73 0.59 14.93 -4.81
C GLY A 73 0.87 15.22 -3.34
N ASN A 74 1.01 16.50 -3.01
CA ASN A 74 1.17 16.92 -1.62
C ASN A 74 -0.20 17.01 -0.92
N TRP A 75 -0.60 15.92 -0.27
CA TRP A 75 -1.83 15.85 0.51
C TRP A 75 -1.86 16.81 1.70
N ASN A 76 -0.69 17.17 2.25
CA ASN A 76 -0.60 18.12 3.35
C ASN A 76 -1.16 19.51 2.95
N ASN A 77 -0.88 19.96 1.73
CA ASN A 77 -1.43 21.21 1.22
C ASN A 77 -2.95 21.15 1.07
N ARG A 78 -3.49 19.99 0.65
CA ARG A 78 -4.94 19.81 0.45
C ARG A 78 -5.71 19.79 1.77
N TYR A 79 -5.16 19.14 2.79
CA TYR A 79 -5.79 18.96 4.10
C TYR A 79 -5.29 19.94 5.17
N LYS A 80 -4.43 20.91 4.80
CA LYS A 80 -3.81 21.87 5.74
C LYS A 80 -3.19 21.15 6.95
N SER A 81 -2.40 20.12 6.67
CA SER A 81 -1.76 19.23 7.62
C SER A 81 -0.26 19.18 7.34
N ASP A 82 0.54 18.65 8.25
CA ASP A 82 1.99 18.42 8.11
C ASP A 82 2.39 16.96 8.37
N ASN A 83 1.39 16.11 8.59
CA ASN A 83 1.60 14.73 9.01
C ASN A 83 1.09 13.66 8.03
N ILE A 84 0.68 14.04 6.82
CA ILE A 84 0.23 13.09 5.79
C ILE A 84 1.41 12.68 4.89
N VAL A 85 1.57 11.37 4.67
CA VAL A 85 2.60 10.80 3.81
C VAL A 85 1.94 10.05 2.65
N ASN A 86 2.32 10.41 1.43
CA ASN A 86 1.80 9.78 0.21
C ASN A 86 2.61 8.53 -0.12
N ARG A 87 1.95 7.37 -0.07
CA ARG A 87 2.49 6.06 -0.44
C ARG A 87 1.71 5.45 -1.62
N GLY A 88 1.24 6.32 -2.51
CA GLY A 88 0.66 5.91 -3.79
C GLY A 88 1.73 5.58 -4.84
N ILE A 89 1.45 4.55 -5.67
CA ILE A 89 2.27 4.17 -6.83
C ILE A 89 1.34 3.96 -8.02
N SER A 90 1.54 4.71 -9.10
CA SER A 90 0.73 4.56 -10.33
C SER A 90 0.91 3.18 -10.94
N GLY A 91 -0.20 2.56 -11.31
CA GLY A 91 -0.18 1.20 -11.87
C GLY A 91 -0.01 0.08 -10.83
N ASP A 92 0.04 0.40 -9.52
CA ASP A 92 0.21 -0.62 -8.48
C ASP A 92 -1.04 -1.49 -8.33
N TYR A 93 -0.80 -2.74 -7.94
CA TYR A 93 -1.78 -3.78 -7.65
C TYR A 93 -1.85 -4.07 -6.14
N THR A 94 -2.89 -4.76 -5.71
CA THR A 94 -2.97 -5.28 -4.33
C THR A 94 -1.75 -6.13 -3.97
N ALA A 95 -1.26 -6.94 -4.91
CA ALA A 95 -0.04 -7.73 -4.76
C ALA A 95 1.21 -6.88 -4.54
N GLY A 96 1.30 -5.70 -5.18
CA GLY A 96 2.41 -4.77 -4.99
C GLY A 96 2.42 -4.16 -3.60
N ILE A 97 1.26 -3.74 -3.09
CA ILE A 97 1.14 -3.25 -1.71
C ILE A 97 1.56 -4.32 -0.71
N LEU A 98 1.13 -5.57 -0.89
CA LEU A 98 1.50 -6.69 -0.01
C LEU A 98 3.02 -6.91 0.08
N LYS A 99 3.79 -6.48 -0.92
CA LYS A 99 5.26 -6.58 -0.94
C LYS A 99 5.98 -5.41 -0.25
N ARG A 100 5.27 -4.32 0.09
CA ARG A 100 5.85 -3.10 0.67
C ARG A 100 5.22 -2.67 2.00
N LEU A 101 4.64 -3.60 2.75
CA LEU A 101 4.02 -3.32 4.05
C LEU A 101 5.02 -3.15 5.20
N ASP A 102 6.26 -3.60 5.04
CA ASP A 102 7.26 -3.58 6.11
C ASP A 102 7.56 -2.15 6.60
N GLU A 103 7.56 -1.16 5.70
CA GLU A 103 7.69 0.25 6.08
C GLU A 103 6.53 0.70 7.00
N ILE A 104 5.28 0.36 6.63
CA ILE A 104 4.09 0.67 7.42
C ILE A 104 4.16 0.01 8.81
N ILE A 105 4.52 -1.27 8.82
CA ILE A 105 4.63 -2.07 10.05
C ILE A 105 5.73 -1.52 10.97
N PHE A 106 6.83 -1.05 10.40
CA PHE A 106 7.96 -0.51 11.16
C PHE A 106 7.61 0.85 11.79
N TYR A 107 7.07 1.80 10.99
CA TYR A 107 6.78 3.15 11.47
C TYR A 107 5.49 3.26 12.27
N LYS A 108 4.57 2.29 12.15
CA LYS A 108 3.30 2.23 12.92
C LYS A 108 2.55 3.56 12.89
N PRO A 109 2.12 4.02 11.71
CA PRO A 109 1.42 5.30 11.57
C PRO A 109 0.15 5.35 12.41
N ASN A 110 -0.35 6.54 12.69
CA ASN A 110 -1.61 6.72 13.42
C ASN A 110 -2.79 6.13 12.64
N SER A 111 -2.78 6.35 11.32
CA SER A 111 -3.80 5.77 10.44
C SER A 111 -3.26 5.52 9.03
N VAL A 112 -3.91 4.60 8.34
CA VAL A 112 -3.70 4.28 6.93
C VAL A 112 -5.03 4.41 6.21
N PHE A 113 -5.06 5.20 5.14
CA PHE A 113 -6.17 5.31 4.20
C PHE A 113 -5.78 4.52 2.95
N LEU A 114 -6.46 3.41 2.71
CA LEU A 114 -6.14 2.43 1.67
C LEU A 114 -7.12 2.54 0.49
N MET A 115 -6.61 2.81 -0.72
CA MET A 115 -7.38 2.74 -1.97
C MET A 115 -6.56 2.02 -3.04
N ILE A 116 -6.99 0.83 -3.42
CA ILE A 116 -6.31 -0.05 -4.39
C ILE A 116 -7.32 -1.01 -5.02
N GLY A 117 -7.00 -1.60 -6.17
CA GLY A 117 -7.79 -2.68 -6.75
C GLY A 117 -8.30 -2.41 -8.16
N ILE A 118 -8.31 -1.15 -8.64
CA ILE A 118 -8.81 -0.84 -9.98
C ILE A 118 -7.91 -1.39 -11.09
N ASN A 119 -6.59 -1.38 -10.87
CA ASN A 119 -5.62 -1.75 -11.90
C ASN A 119 -5.67 -3.24 -12.26
N GLU A 120 -6.13 -4.08 -11.35
CA GLU A 120 -6.36 -5.50 -11.60
C GLU A 120 -7.37 -5.73 -12.71
N PHE A 121 -8.37 -4.87 -12.83
CA PHE A 121 -9.48 -5.02 -13.77
C PHE A 121 -9.19 -4.48 -15.18
N PHE A 122 -8.03 -3.85 -15.40
CA PHE A 122 -7.55 -3.46 -16.72
C PHE A 122 -6.94 -4.63 -17.48
N ALA A 123 -7.65 -5.75 -17.54
CA ALA A 123 -7.26 -6.90 -18.30
C ALA A 123 -8.51 -7.68 -18.72
N ASP A 124 -8.39 -8.44 -19.81
CA ASP A 124 -9.42 -9.41 -20.16
C ASP A 124 -9.35 -10.57 -19.16
N ASN A 125 -10.45 -10.81 -18.45
CA ASN A 125 -10.52 -11.88 -17.45
C ASN A 125 -10.41 -13.29 -18.03
N SER A 126 -10.64 -13.45 -19.34
CA SER A 126 -10.35 -14.70 -20.03
C SER A 126 -8.86 -15.06 -20.00
N GLU A 127 -7.99 -14.05 -19.95
CA GLU A 127 -6.53 -14.22 -19.87
C GLU A 127 -6.03 -14.37 -18.42
N LYS A 128 -6.80 -13.88 -17.43
CA LYS A 128 -6.42 -13.84 -16.01
C LYS A 128 -7.60 -14.22 -15.10
N PRO A 129 -8.05 -15.47 -15.13
CA PRO A 129 -9.23 -15.92 -14.36
C PRO A 129 -9.08 -15.74 -12.84
N GLU A 130 -7.84 -15.63 -12.35
CA GLU A 130 -7.56 -15.32 -10.94
C GLU A 130 -7.86 -13.87 -10.56
N VAL A 131 -8.03 -12.97 -11.54
CA VAL A 131 -8.41 -11.58 -11.30
C VAL A 131 -9.93 -11.49 -11.32
N ASN A 132 -10.52 -11.47 -10.15
CA ASN A 132 -11.96 -11.33 -9.93
C ASN A 132 -12.23 -10.49 -8.67
N PRO A 133 -13.46 -10.00 -8.49
CA PRO A 133 -13.83 -9.13 -7.37
C PRO A 133 -13.52 -9.72 -6.00
N GLU A 134 -13.78 -11.00 -5.80
CA GLU A 134 -13.55 -11.69 -4.52
C GLU A 134 -12.06 -11.72 -4.16
N ASN A 135 -11.19 -12.03 -5.13
CA ASN A 135 -9.75 -12.09 -4.89
C ASN A 135 -9.17 -10.69 -4.65
N VAL A 136 -9.65 -9.66 -5.36
CA VAL A 136 -9.24 -8.28 -5.13
C VAL A 136 -9.68 -7.82 -3.74
N ALA A 137 -10.95 -8.00 -3.38
CA ALA A 137 -11.46 -7.67 -2.05
C ALA A 137 -10.70 -8.43 -0.94
N LYS A 138 -10.46 -9.73 -1.12
CA LYS A 138 -9.67 -10.55 -0.18
C LYS A 138 -8.26 -10.00 0.02
N ASN A 139 -7.60 -9.57 -1.04
CA ASN A 139 -6.27 -8.97 -0.93
C ASN A 139 -6.30 -7.62 -0.22
N ILE A 140 -7.29 -6.77 -0.47
CA ILE A 140 -7.48 -5.49 0.24
C ILE A 140 -7.67 -5.74 1.73
N LEU A 141 -8.56 -6.66 2.10
CA LEU A 141 -8.78 -7.05 3.49
C LEU A 141 -7.52 -7.65 4.13
N LYS A 142 -6.78 -8.48 3.38
CA LYS A 142 -5.50 -9.04 3.84
C LYS A 142 -4.46 -7.97 4.13
N ILE A 143 -4.38 -6.91 3.32
CA ILE A 143 -3.50 -5.76 3.58
C ILE A 143 -3.87 -5.13 4.92
N ALA A 144 -5.15 -4.85 5.15
CA ALA A 144 -5.64 -4.30 6.41
C ALA A 144 -5.37 -5.22 7.60
N ASP A 145 -5.60 -6.54 7.45
CA ASP A 145 -5.32 -7.56 8.48
C ASP A 145 -3.83 -7.60 8.86
N ILE A 146 -2.93 -7.53 7.88
CA ILE A 146 -1.49 -7.53 8.15
C ILE A 146 -1.09 -6.26 8.91
N ILE A 147 -1.58 -5.10 8.49
CA ILE A 147 -1.28 -3.83 9.16
C ILE A 147 -1.77 -3.86 10.61
N THR A 148 -3.02 -4.21 10.85
CA THR A 148 -3.60 -4.22 12.21
C THR A 148 -3.00 -5.28 13.10
N LYS A 149 -2.65 -6.45 12.56
CA LYS A 149 -1.97 -7.52 13.30
C LYS A 149 -0.61 -7.08 13.83
N HIS A 150 0.19 -6.38 13.01
CA HIS A 150 1.56 -6.00 13.36
C HIS A 150 1.66 -4.57 13.94
N SER A 151 0.63 -3.76 13.76
CA SER A 151 0.50 -2.41 14.30
C SER A 151 -0.91 -2.18 14.87
N PRO A 152 -1.26 -2.77 16.03
CA PRO A 152 -2.63 -2.78 16.57
C PRO A 152 -3.20 -1.40 16.92
N LYS A 153 -2.35 -0.37 17.03
CA LYS A 153 -2.78 1.01 17.29
C LYS A 153 -3.04 1.81 16.01
N THR A 154 -2.61 1.30 14.85
CA THR A 154 -2.86 1.94 13.56
C THR A 154 -4.32 1.72 13.15
N LYS A 155 -5.06 2.79 12.92
CA LYS A 155 -6.40 2.72 12.33
C LYS A 155 -6.29 2.52 10.83
N VAL A 156 -7.03 1.56 10.29
CA VAL A 156 -7.07 1.33 8.83
C VAL A 156 -8.47 1.66 8.33
N PHE A 157 -8.52 2.60 7.37
CA PHE A 157 -9.71 3.00 6.63
C PHE A 157 -9.56 2.51 5.20
N ILE A 158 -10.56 1.79 4.72
CA ILE A 158 -10.58 1.28 3.35
C ILE A 158 -11.49 2.19 2.54
N HIS A 159 -11.00 2.77 1.45
CA HIS A 159 -11.84 3.48 0.51
C HIS A 159 -12.44 2.50 -0.48
N THR A 160 -13.70 2.71 -0.86
CA THR A 160 -14.27 2.05 -2.04
C THR A 160 -13.46 2.41 -3.29
N ILE A 161 -13.40 1.49 -4.23
CA ILE A 161 -12.75 1.70 -5.52
C ILE A 161 -13.64 2.62 -6.35
N LEU A 162 -13.06 3.69 -6.91
CA LEU A 162 -13.78 4.62 -7.77
C LEU A 162 -14.10 3.99 -9.14
N PRO A 163 -15.26 4.28 -9.72
CA PRO A 163 -15.60 3.84 -11.06
C PRO A 163 -14.78 4.61 -12.10
N ILE A 164 -14.70 4.06 -13.30
CA ILE A 164 -14.09 4.72 -14.45
C ILE A 164 -15.17 5.38 -15.28
N ASN A 165 -14.94 6.63 -15.70
CA ASN A 165 -15.68 7.21 -16.80
C ASN A 165 -15.12 6.62 -18.11
N ASN A 166 -15.77 5.59 -18.64
CA ASN A 166 -15.31 4.84 -19.79
C ASN A 166 -15.09 5.72 -21.02
N ASP A 167 -16.04 6.60 -21.33
CA ASP A 167 -15.97 7.48 -22.50
C ASP A 167 -14.78 8.45 -22.43
N GLN A 168 -14.57 9.06 -21.26
CA GLN A 168 -13.43 9.94 -21.06
C GLN A 168 -12.12 9.17 -21.09
N TYR A 169 -12.07 7.98 -20.49
CA TYR A 169 -10.86 7.17 -20.50
C TYR A 169 -10.47 6.74 -21.91
N ILE A 170 -11.42 6.25 -22.70
CA ILE A 170 -11.23 5.87 -24.10
C ILE A 170 -10.69 7.07 -24.91
N LYS A 171 -11.32 8.24 -24.73
CA LYS A 171 -10.92 9.47 -25.44
C LYS A 171 -9.52 9.95 -25.06
N ILE A 172 -9.16 9.94 -23.76
CA ILE A 172 -7.87 10.44 -23.28
C ILE A 172 -6.73 9.48 -23.64
N LYS A 173 -6.98 8.17 -23.57
CA LYS A 173 -5.97 7.14 -23.81
C LYS A 173 -5.93 6.65 -25.25
N GLU A 174 -6.88 7.08 -26.08
CA GLU A 174 -7.02 6.64 -27.48
C GLU A 174 -7.08 5.10 -27.61
N VAL A 175 -7.72 4.44 -26.65
CA VAL A 175 -7.87 2.99 -26.59
C VAL A 175 -9.33 2.59 -26.66
N ASN A 176 -9.60 1.43 -27.19
CA ASN A 176 -10.96 0.87 -27.24
C ASN A 176 -10.91 -0.61 -26.84
N TYR A 177 -10.87 -0.84 -25.54
CA TYR A 177 -10.91 -2.20 -24.98
C TYR A 177 -12.35 -2.61 -24.67
N ASN A 178 -12.72 -3.84 -25.00
CA ASN A 178 -14.07 -4.36 -24.72
C ASN A 178 -14.45 -4.28 -23.24
N PHE A 179 -13.53 -4.54 -22.34
CA PHE A 179 -13.76 -4.52 -20.89
C PHE A 179 -14.03 -3.10 -20.31
N LEU A 180 -13.82 -2.06 -21.12
CA LEU A 180 -14.23 -0.68 -20.79
C LEU A 180 -15.70 -0.41 -21.13
N GLN A 181 -16.33 -1.26 -21.94
CA GLN A 181 -17.73 -1.07 -22.32
C GLN A 181 -18.67 -1.56 -21.21
N ASP A 182 -19.70 -0.78 -20.88
CA ASP A 182 -20.65 -1.15 -19.80
C ASP A 182 -21.49 -2.37 -20.16
N ASN A 183 -21.63 -2.69 -21.44
CA ASN A 183 -22.31 -3.91 -21.93
C ASN A 183 -21.42 -5.15 -21.95
N TYR A 184 -20.11 -5.00 -21.79
CA TYR A 184 -19.17 -6.14 -21.65
C TYR A 184 -19.36 -6.80 -20.29
N ARG A 185 -19.22 -8.11 -20.22
CA ARG A 185 -19.34 -8.85 -18.95
C ARG A 185 -18.13 -9.78 -18.75
N PRO A 186 -17.36 -9.58 -17.67
CA PRO A 186 -17.52 -8.51 -16.69
C PRO A 186 -16.84 -7.20 -17.14
N SER A 187 -17.56 -6.07 -17.10
CA SER A 187 -16.95 -4.76 -17.30
C SER A 187 -16.12 -4.33 -16.08
N ILE A 188 -15.20 -3.37 -16.25
CA ILE A 188 -14.44 -2.83 -15.12
C ILE A 188 -15.38 -2.32 -14.03
N ASN A 189 -16.36 -1.50 -14.39
CA ASN A 189 -17.28 -0.91 -13.41
C ASN A 189 -18.16 -1.95 -12.71
N SER A 190 -18.56 -3.04 -13.39
CA SER A 190 -19.29 -4.12 -12.72
C SER A 190 -18.42 -4.84 -11.68
N GLN A 191 -17.16 -5.09 -11.98
CA GLN A 191 -16.20 -5.70 -11.06
C GLN A 191 -15.88 -4.78 -9.87
N VAL A 192 -15.73 -3.47 -10.12
CA VAL A 192 -15.56 -2.46 -9.08
C VAL A 192 -16.75 -2.47 -8.12
N LYS A 193 -17.98 -2.44 -8.66
CA LYS A 193 -19.20 -2.47 -7.83
C LYS A 193 -19.28 -3.72 -6.96
N GLU A 194 -18.98 -4.88 -7.53
CA GLU A 194 -19.00 -6.15 -6.80
C GLU A 194 -17.91 -6.18 -5.71
N THR A 195 -16.69 -5.74 -6.03
CA THR A 195 -15.61 -5.63 -5.04
C THR A 195 -15.99 -4.72 -3.88
N ASN A 196 -16.56 -3.54 -4.17
CA ASN A 196 -16.99 -2.60 -3.14
C ASN A 196 -18.07 -3.20 -2.25
N SER A 197 -19.06 -3.89 -2.82
CA SER A 197 -20.10 -4.59 -2.03
C SER A 197 -19.50 -5.62 -1.07
N ILE A 198 -18.47 -6.38 -1.49
CA ILE A 198 -17.77 -7.32 -0.61
C ILE A 198 -17.01 -6.57 0.51
N LEU A 199 -16.36 -5.44 0.19
CA LEU A 199 -15.65 -4.63 1.17
C LEU A 199 -16.61 -4.04 2.22
N GLU A 200 -17.76 -3.52 1.80
CA GLU A 200 -18.77 -2.95 2.70
C GLU A 200 -19.36 -3.99 3.66
N LEU A 201 -19.54 -5.23 3.19
CA LEU A 201 -20.06 -6.33 3.99
C LEU A 201 -19.04 -6.95 4.96
N ASN A 202 -17.76 -6.52 4.93
CA ASN A 202 -16.71 -7.17 5.74
C ASN A 202 -16.90 -7.04 7.27
N GLY A 203 -17.53 -5.96 7.73
CA GLY A 203 -17.86 -5.70 9.14
C GLY A 203 -16.68 -5.53 10.11
N ARG A 204 -15.41 -5.61 9.62
CA ARG A 204 -14.20 -5.54 10.45
C ARG A 204 -13.49 -4.20 10.37
N TYR A 205 -13.58 -3.54 9.22
CA TYR A 205 -12.93 -2.27 8.93
C TYR A 205 -13.96 -1.22 8.54
N GLU A 206 -13.65 0.02 8.88
CA GLU A 206 -14.43 1.16 8.37
C GLU A 206 -14.15 1.32 6.88
N VAL A 207 -15.21 1.26 6.08
CA VAL A 207 -15.18 1.49 4.64
C VAL A 207 -15.73 2.88 4.37
N ILE A 208 -14.89 3.72 3.74
CA ILE A 208 -15.28 5.07 3.33
C ILE A 208 -15.79 4.98 1.89
N ASP A 209 -17.08 5.20 1.72
CA ASP A 209 -17.66 5.19 0.40
C ASP A 209 -17.32 6.48 -0.36
N LEU A 210 -16.61 6.31 -1.48
CA LEU A 210 -16.28 7.36 -2.45
C LEU A 210 -16.87 7.04 -3.83
N HIS A 211 -17.59 5.91 -3.94
CA HIS A 211 -18.11 5.42 -5.22
C HIS A 211 -19.54 5.93 -5.51
N SER A 212 -20.39 6.11 -4.47
CA SER A 212 -21.78 6.55 -4.59
C SER A 212 -21.91 8.05 -4.87
#